data_b6790f3e6017ed627898c92932a35796
#
_entry.id   b6790f3e6017ed627898c92932a35796
#
_cell.length_a   1.000
_cell.length_b   1.000
_cell.length_c   1.000
_cell.angle_alpha   90.00
_cell.angle_beta   90.00
_cell.angle_gamma   90.00
#
_symmetry.space_group_name_H-M   'P 1'
#
loop_
_entity.id
_entity.type
_entity.pdbx_description
1 polymer ?
#
loop_
_entity_poly.entity_id
_entity_poly.type
_entity_poly.pdbx_seq_one_letter_code
_entity_poly.pdbx_strand_id
1 'polypeptide(L)'
;MCGADIGRGSGVQRRGVGIRDGPVHQAAARADLNADAADRQEASEDLVRRYREPLLLAAFDLHARICNIVQDDFLARHLASADPGEQQYARHSTLYRVGDYLGWTEILRRGLQFLDLGDDRRTRELNQLLALVSRTFSDTRQYPAGAFRLFRDEQRALGEIMLEPADGELRRYQCIGYATFTTRLETDASFSRWFQRLSSDAGTLADPAPGQLDRLISIQHALADIIEFLDPSGLRFPREHLTRLPPAGAIVTLEPGPAAPAEPAADAGTPT
;
A
#
# COMPACT_ATOMS: atom_id res chain seq x y z
N MET A 1 -83.73 -31.57 -31.95
CA MET A 1 -83.22 -32.34 -33.11
C MET A 1 -81.73 -32.45 -32.99
N CYS A 2 -81.31 -33.65 -32.78
CA CYS A 2 -80.10 -34.33 -33.30
C CYS A 2 -78.77 -33.62 -33.06
N GLY A 3 -77.78 -34.23 -32.54
CA GLY A 3 -77.39 -35.59 -32.28
C GLY A 3 -75.92 -35.63 -32.00
N ALA A 4 -75.54 -36.43 -31.06
CA ALA A 4 -74.37 -37.26 -30.94
C ALA A 4 -73.12 -36.88 -31.78
N ASP A 5 -71.90 -36.93 -31.27
CA ASP A 5 -71.18 -38.16 -31.14
C ASP A 5 -69.83 -37.99 -30.43
N ILE A 6 -69.42 -39.07 -29.89
CA ILE A 6 -68.29 -39.45 -29.03
C ILE A 6 -66.96 -39.36 -29.80
N GLY A 7 -65.93 -38.79 -29.19
CA GLY A 7 -64.51 -38.89 -29.61
C GLY A 7 -63.56 -39.07 -28.42
N ARG A 8 -63.34 -40.32 -28.01
CA ARG A 8 -62.28 -40.72 -27.08
C ARG A 8 -60.92 -40.47 -27.73
N GLY A 9 -60.15 -39.49 -27.23
CA GLY A 9 -58.77 -39.32 -27.54
C GLY A 9 -57.89 -39.71 -26.33
N SER A 10 -57.22 -40.84 -26.46
CA SER A 10 -56.31 -41.43 -25.51
C SER A 10 -55.17 -40.46 -25.18
N GLY A 11 -55.13 -39.99 -23.93
CA GLY A 11 -54.01 -39.23 -23.41
C GLY A 11 -52.75 -40.09 -23.33
N VAL A 12 -51.80 -39.84 -24.23
CA VAL A 12 -50.44 -40.33 -24.10
C VAL A 12 -49.74 -39.46 -23.05
N GLN A 13 -49.68 -40.02 -21.86
CA GLN A 13 -48.90 -39.47 -20.74
C GLN A 13 -47.42 -39.65 -21.09
N ARG A 14 -46.77 -38.64 -21.66
CA ARG A 14 -45.33 -38.61 -21.79
C ARG A 14 -44.72 -38.54 -20.39
N ARG A 15 -44.29 -39.69 -19.86
CA ARG A 15 -43.39 -39.80 -18.73
C ARG A 15 -42.11 -39.11 -19.14
N GLY A 16 -41.89 -37.88 -18.61
CA GLY A 16 -40.59 -37.22 -18.63
C GLY A 16 -39.60 -38.12 -17.90
N VAL A 17 -38.72 -38.77 -18.64
CA VAL A 17 -37.55 -39.45 -18.09
C VAL A 17 -36.66 -38.31 -17.54
N GLY A 18 -36.79 -38.03 -16.26
CA GLY A 18 -35.80 -37.21 -15.56
C GLY A 18 -34.49 -37.99 -15.58
N ILE A 19 -33.59 -37.54 -16.45
CA ILE A 19 -32.19 -38.01 -16.43
C ILE A 19 -31.67 -37.50 -15.07
N ARG A 20 -31.65 -38.41 -14.09
CA ARG A 20 -30.90 -38.20 -12.86
C ARG A 20 -29.44 -38.21 -13.27
N ASP A 21 -28.79 -37.03 -13.23
CA ASP A 21 -27.35 -36.92 -13.43
C ASP A 21 -26.67 -37.92 -12.49
N GLY A 22 -26.13 -38.99 -13.07
CA GLY A 22 -25.56 -40.09 -12.30
C GLY A 22 -24.33 -39.63 -11.52
N PRO A 23 -23.91 -40.35 -10.47
CA PRO A 23 -22.78 -40.02 -9.62
C PRO A 23 -21.48 -39.73 -10.40
N VAL A 24 -21.35 -40.26 -11.62
CA VAL A 24 -20.21 -40.03 -12.52
C VAL A 24 -20.20 -38.57 -13.05
N HIS A 25 -21.35 -38.02 -13.44
CA HIS A 25 -21.44 -36.61 -13.89
C HIS A 25 -21.21 -35.64 -12.74
N GLN A 26 -21.67 -35.98 -11.53
CA GLN A 26 -21.40 -35.15 -10.34
C GLN A 26 -19.91 -35.22 -9.94
N ALA A 27 -19.25 -36.37 -10.10
CA ALA A 27 -17.82 -36.50 -9.82
C ALA A 27 -16.98 -35.73 -10.85
N ALA A 28 -17.33 -35.77 -12.14
CA ALA A 28 -16.67 -35.01 -13.20
C ALA A 28 -16.83 -33.48 -12.98
N ALA A 29 -18.05 -33.01 -12.70
CA ALA A 29 -18.30 -31.60 -12.42
C ALA A 29 -17.55 -31.11 -11.18
N ARG A 30 -17.39 -31.94 -10.13
CA ARG A 30 -16.56 -31.60 -8.97
C ARG A 30 -15.07 -31.56 -9.30
N ALA A 31 -14.59 -32.48 -10.16
CA ALA A 31 -13.20 -32.48 -10.60
C ALA A 31 -12.89 -31.22 -11.41
N ASP A 32 -13.77 -30.80 -12.31
CA ASP A 32 -13.63 -29.57 -13.10
C ASP A 32 -13.63 -28.32 -12.21
N LEU A 33 -14.54 -28.25 -11.24
CA LEU A 33 -14.58 -27.15 -10.27
C LEU A 33 -13.32 -27.07 -9.40
N ASN A 34 -12.77 -28.22 -9.03
CA ASN A 34 -11.52 -28.27 -8.25
C ASN A 34 -10.29 -27.88 -9.11
N ALA A 35 -10.26 -28.29 -10.38
CA ALA A 35 -9.22 -27.87 -11.32
C ALA A 35 -9.26 -26.35 -11.55
N ASP A 36 -10.44 -25.80 -11.82
CA ASP A 36 -10.63 -24.34 -11.96
C ASP A 36 -10.26 -23.56 -10.69
N ALA A 37 -10.48 -24.14 -9.51
CA ALA A 37 -10.09 -23.54 -8.25
C ALA A 37 -8.57 -23.58 -8.04
N ALA A 38 -7.92 -24.67 -8.42
CA ALA A 38 -6.47 -24.82 -8.35
C ALA A 38 -5.76 -23.86 -9.31
N ASP A 39 -6.23 -23.75 -10.55
CA ASP A 39 -5.69 -22.83 -11.56
C ASP A 39 -5.80 -21.36 -11.10
N ARG A 40 -6.94 -20.98 -10.50
CA ARG A 40 -7.15 -19.64 -9.93
C ARG A 40 -6.23 -19.38 -8.76
N GLN A 41 -6.01 -20.35 -7.89
CA GLN A 41 -5.10 -20.22 -6.75
C GLN A 41 -3.65 -20.05 -7.22
N GLU A 42 -3.20 -20.84 -8.19
CA GLU A 42 -1.86 -20.73 -8.77
C GLU A 42 -1.64 -19.35 -9.42
N ALA A 43 -2.62 -18.87 -10.20
CA ALA A 43 -2.58 -17.52 -10.80
C ALA A 43 -2.51 -16.40 -9.74
N SER A 44 -3.18 -16.59 -8.60
CA SER A 44 -3.12 -15.67 -7.46
C SER A 44 -1.75 -15.64 -6.79
N GLU A 45 -1.19 -16.82 -6.52
CA GLU A 45 0.12 -16.96 -5.91
C GLU A 45 1.21 -16.36 -6.83
N ASP A 46 1.10 -16.55 -8.13
CA ASP A 46 2.00 -15.97 -9.12
C ASP A 46 1.90 -14.44 -9.14
N LEU A 47 0.70 -13.89 -9.02
CA LEU A 47 0.50 -12.46 -8.94
C LEU A 47 1.15 -11.88 -7.68
N VAL A 48 0.86 -12.47 -6.52
CA VAL A 48 1.46 -12.05 -5.24
C VAL A 48 2.98 -12.19 -5.29
N ARG A 49 3.50 -13.30 -5.82
CA ARG A 49 4.93 -13.55 -5.97
C ARG A 49 5.60 -12.49 -6.84
N ARG A 50 4.98 -12.10 -7.94
CA ARG A 50 5.47 -11.09 -8.89
C ARG A 50 5.54 -9.70 -8.30
N TYR A 51 4.51 -9.29 -7.56
CA TYR A 51 4.42 -7.95 -6.99
C TYR A 51 4.92 -7.83 -5.56
N ARG A 52 5.34 -8.97 -4.99
CA ARG A 52 5.87 -9.03 -3.61
C ARG A 52 7.05 -8.10 -3.42
N GLU A 53 8.06 -8.21 -4.27
CA GLU A 53 9.30 -7.44 -4.13
C GLU A 53 9.07 -5.94 -4.30
N PRO A 54 8.39 -5.45 -5.35
CA PRO A 54 8.09 -4.04 -5.48
C PRO A 54 7.23 -3.47 -4.35
N LEU A 55 6.21 -4.18 -3.91
CA LEU A 55 5.36 -3.75 -2.80
C LEU A 55 6.15 -3.74 -1.48
N LEU A 56 7.00 -4.73 -1.26
CA LEU A 56 7.88 -4.82 -0.09
C LEU A 56 8.83 -3.63 -0.02
N LEU A 57 9.47 -3.27 -1.15
CA LEU A 57 10.35 -2.10 -1.25
C LEU A 57 9.60 -0.81 -0.98
N ALA A 58 8.46 -0.61 -1.62
CA ALA A 58 7.64 0.60 -1.44
C ALA A 58 7.13 0.75 0.00
N ALA A 59 6.72 -0.36 0.64
CA ALA A 59 6.31 -0.37 2.03
C ALA A 59 7.47 -0.03 2.98
N PHE A 60 8.65 -0.61 2.74
CA PHE A 60 9.86 -0.32 3.53
C PHE A 60 10.31 1.13 3.38
N ASP A 61 10.33 1.64 2.16
CA ASP A 61 10.74 3.01 1.87
C ASP A 61 9.81 4.04 2.53
N LEU A 62 8.50 3.79 2.52
CA LEU A 62 7.55 4.65 3.23
C LEU A 62 7.69 4.51 4.75
N HIS A 63 7.86 3.29 5.26
CA HIS A 63 8.16 3.03 6.68
C HIS A 63 9.39 3.80 7.14
N ALA A 64 10.52 3.68 6.44
CA ALA A 64 11.76 4.39 6.75
C ALA A 64 11.60 5.92 6.67
N ARG A 65 10.85 6.42 5.68
CA ARG A 65 10.56 7.86 5.60
C ARG A 65 9.77 8.36 6.80
N ILE A 66 8.79 7.61 7.28
CA ILE A 66 8.03 7.98 8.49
C ILE A 66 8.94 7.97 9.72
N CYS A 67 9.82 6.97 9.86
CA CYS A 67 10.82 6.96 10.93
C CYS A 67 11.71 8.22 10.89
N ASN A 68 12.23 8.58 9.71
CA ASN A 68 13.06 9.79 9.56
C ASN A 68 12.30 11.09 9.88
N ILE A 69 11.00 11.15 9.57
CA ILE A 69 10.17 12.32 9.92
C ILE A 69 10.00 12.42 11.43
N VAL A 70 9.71 11.29 12.10
CA VAL A 70 9.33 11.28 13.53
C VAL A 70 10.53 11.26 14.47
N GLN A 71 11.61 10.52 14.13
CA GLN A 71 12.77 10.36 15.00
C GLN A 71 13.92 11.33 14.68
N ASP A 72 14.11 11.61 13.36
CA ASP A 72 15.26 12.36 12.90
C ASP A 72 14.89 13.80 12.48
N ASP A 73 13.66 14.24 12.72
CA ASP A 73 13.16 15.58 12.36
C ASP A 73 13.40 15.94 10.90
N PHE A 74 13.32 14.94 9.99
CA PHE A 74 13.70 15.09 8.59
C PHE A 74 13.03 16.29 7.91
N LEU A 75 11.72 16.43 8.04
CA LEU A 75 11.00 17.55 7.44
C LEU A 75 11.35 18.89 8.10
N ALA A 76 11.47 18.91 9.43
CA ALA A 76 11.85 20.14 10.16
C ALA A 76 13.21 20.67 9.68
N ARG A 77 14.21 19.78 9.63
CA ARG A 77 15.58 20.18 9.26
C ARG A 77 15.72 20.61 7.80
N HIS A 78 15.19 19.81 6.88
CA HIS A 78 15.39 20.07 5.45
C HIS A 78 14.45 21.11 4.86
N LEU A 79 13.23 21.30 5.40
CA LEU A 79 12.36 22.39 4.97
C LEU A 79 12.79 23.76 5.53
N ALA A 80 13.58 23.78 6.62
CA ALA A 80 14.20 24.98 7.15
C ALA A 80 15.58 25.28 6.52
N SER A 81 16.10 24.42 5.64
CA SER A 81 17.37 24.63 4.96
C SER A 81 17.35 25.91 4.11
N ALA A 82 18.50 26.59 4.04
CA ALA A 82 18.69 27.71 3.12
C ALA A 82 18.80 27.31 1.65
N ASP A 83 19.05 26.00 1.38
CA ASP A 83 19.11 25.43 0.04
C ASP A 83 17.71 25.05 -0.47
N PRO A 84 17.19 25.74 -1.51
CA PRO A 84 15.91 25.40 -2.11
C PRO A 84 15.87 23.96 -2.66
N GLY A 85 17.01 23.40 -3.10
CA GLY A 85 17.11 22.03 -3.60
C GLY A 85 16.84 21.01 -2.48
N GLU A 86 17.36 21.24 -1.27
CA GLU A 86 17.06 20.40 -0.11
C GLU A 86 15.59 20.48 0.29
N GLN A 87 15.01 21.68 0.32
CA GLN A 87 13.60 21.88 0.61
C GLN A 87 12.71 21.12 -0.39
N GLN A 88 13.03 21.25 -1.68
CA GLN A 88 12.32 20.56 -2.75
C GLN A 88 12.46 19.04 -2.62
N TYR A 89 13.69 18.55 -2.41
CA TYR A 89 13.93 17.11 -2.21
C TYR A 89 13.14 16.56 -1.03
N ALA A 90 13.18 17.22 0.13
CA ALA A 90 12.48 16.76 1.31
C ALA A 90 10.98 16.62 1.06
N ARG A 91 10.38 17.59 0.40
CA ARG A 91 8.97 17.60 0.02
C ARG A 91 8.67 16.52 -1.03
N HIS A 92 9.33 16.58 -2.18
CA HIS A 92 9.04 15.71 -3.32
C HIS A 92 9.32 14.24 -3.03
N SER A 93 10.43 13.93 -2.34
CA SER A 93 10.74 12.55 -1.97
C SER A 93 9.73 11.96 -0.97
N THR A 94 9.21 12.78 -0.05
CA THR A 94 8.17 12.32 0.88
C THR A 94 6.85 12.04 0.16
N LEU A 95 6.42 12.92 -0.76
CA LEU A 95 5.24 12.71 -1.59
C LEU A 95 5.39 11.47 -2.47
N TYR A 96 6.57 11.29 -3.06
CA TYR A 96 6.88 10.13 -3.91
C TYR A 96 6.72 8.81 -3.15
N ARG A 97 7.25 8.70 -1.92
CA ARG A 97 7.15 7.45 -1.13
C ARG A 97 5.70 7.08 -0.83
N VAL A 98 4.85 8.08 -0.55
CA VAL A 98 3.40 7.82 -0.39
C VAL A 98 2.77 7.39 -1.71
N GLY A 99 3.06 8.10 -2.80
CA GLY A 99 2.55 7.78 -4.14
C GLY A 99 2.97 6.40 -4.61
N ASP A 100 4.24 6.04 -4.46
CA ASP A 100 4.81 4.75 -4.86
C ASP A 100 4.13 3.58 -4.12
N TYR A 101 4.00 3.67 -2.79
CA TYR A 101 3.27 2.67 -2.01
C TYR A 101 1.81 2.53 -2.47
N LEU A 102 1.11 3.63 -2.70
CA LEU A 102 -0.28 3.60 -3.18
C LEU A 102 -0.37 3.06 -4.61
N GLY A 103 0.60 3.35 -5.47
CA GLY A 103 0.71 2.82 -6.82
C GLY A 103 0.84 1.30 -6.84
N TRP A 104 1.77 0.74 -6.08
CA TRP A 104 1.95 -0.71 -5.99
C TRP A 104 0.73 -1.40 -5.35
N THR A 105 0.09 -0.75 -4.37
CA THR A 105 -1.18 -1.23 -3.79
C THR A 105 -2.30 -1.25 -4.85
N GLU A 106 -2.38 -0.24 -5.70
CA GLU A 106 -3.38 -0.16 -6.77
C GLU A 106 -3.13 -1.18 -7.88
N ILE A 107 -1.87 -1.42 -8.26
CA ILE A 107 -1.49 -2.48 -9.20
C ILE A 107 -1.93 -3.85 -8.67
N LEU A 108 -1.61 -4.15 -7.42
CA LEU A 108 -2.01 -5.39 -6.78
C LEU A 108 -3.54 -5.52 -6.73
N ARG A 109 -4.26 -4.47 -6.31
CA ARG A 109 -5.72 -4.45 -6.26
C ARG A 109 -6.35 -4.74 -7.63
N ARG A 110 -5.85 -4.14 -8.70
CA ARG A 110 -6.34 -4.39 -10.07
C ARG A 110 -6.07 -5.83 -10.50
N GLY A 111 -4.88 -6.33 -10.22
CA GLY A 111 -4.53 -7.71 -10.50
C GLY A 111 -5.43 -8.72 -9.76
N LEU A 112 -5.67 -8.49 -8.48
CA LEU A 112 -6.50 -9.34 -7.64
C LEU A 112 -8.00 -9.30 -8.02
N GLN A 113 -8.51 -8.18 -8.54
CA GLN A 113 -9.92 -8.10 -8.98
C GLN A 113 -10.26 -8.96 -10.20
N PHE A 114 -9.27 -9.27 -11.04
CA PHE A 114 -9.46 -10.12 -12.22
C PHE A 114 -9.33 -11.60 -11.91
N LEU A 115 -8.74 -11.93 -10.77
CA LEU A 115 -8.63 -13.29 -10.26
C LEU A 115 -9.71 -13.42 -9.19
N ASP A 116 -10.76 -14.16 -9.46
CA ASP A 116 -11.77 -14.56 -8.45
C ASP A 116 -11.05 -15.44 -7.42
N LEU A 117 -10.37 -14.78 -6.47
CA LEU A 117 -9.48 -15.40 -5.52
C LEU A 117 -10.32 -16.12 -4.48
N GLY A 118 -10.63 -17.36 -4.80
CA GLY A 118 -11.10 -18.30 -3.79
C GLY A 118 -10.14 -18.31 -2.59
N ASP A 119 -10.55 -18.79 -1.57
CA ASP A 119 -10.19 -19.09 -0.19
C ASP A 119 -8.69 -19.18 0.23
N ASP A 120 -7.73 -18.54 -0.49
CA ASP A 120 -6.33 -18.51 -0.07
C ASP A 120 -6.16 -17.63 1.19
N ARG A 121 -5.76 -18.27 2.27
CA ARG A 121 -5.50 -17.64 3.57
C ARG A 121 -4.49 -16.50 3.48
N ARG A 122 -3.39 -16.68 2.73
CA ARG A 122 -2.33 -15.68 2.62
C ARG A 122 -2.80 -14.43 1.88
N THR A 123 -3.57 -14.60 0.80
CA THR A 123 -4.15 -13.47 0.06
C THR A 123 -5.14 -12.68 0.92
N ARG A 124 -5.98 -13.37 1.70
CA ARG A 124 -6.87 -12.69 2.65
C ARG A 124 -6.11 -11.92 3.71
N GLU A 125 -5.04 -12.50 4.27
CA GLU A 125 -4.20 -11.85 5.27
C GLU A 125 -3.52 -10.60 4.70
N LEU A 126 -2.93 -10.67 3.50
CA LEU A 126 -2.36 -9.50 2.82
C LEU A 126 -3.42 -8.42 2.59
N ASN A 127 -4.61 -8.79 2.11
CA ASN A 127 -5.71 -7.83 1.91
C ASN A 127 -6.15 -7.16 3.22
N GLN A 128 -6.14 -7.86 4.34
CA GLN A 128 -6.45 -7.29 5.65
C GLN A 128 -5.38 -6.28 6.08
N LEU A 129 -4.10 -6.58 5.87
CA LEU A 129 -2.99 -5.68 6.17
C LEU A 129 -3.03 -4.41 5.31
N LEU A 130 -3.23 -4.55 4.00
CA LEU A 130 -3.40 -3.41 3.09
C LEU A 130 -4.62 -2.55 3.47
N ALA A 131 -5.73 -3.21 3.84
CA ALA A 131 -6.92 -2.51 4.31
C ALA A 131 -6.70 -1.79 5.66
N LEU A 132 -5.82 -2.30 6.52
CA LEU A 132 -5.45 -1.62 7.76
C LEU A 132 -4.72 -0.30 7.47
N VAL A 133 -3.70 -0.30 6.62
CA VAL A 133 -3.00 0.93 6.21
C VAL A 133 -3.98 1.92 5.58
N SER A 134 -4.82 1.46 4.65
CA SER A 134 -5.82 2.31 3.99
C SER A 134 -6.81 2.94 4.99
N ARG A 135 -7.27 2.18 5.98
CA ARG A 135 -8.14 2.71 7.06
C ARG A 135 -7.42 3.73 7.90
N THR A 136 -6.17 3.49 8.27
CA THR A 136 -5.37 4.41 9.09
C THR A 136 -5.16 5.75 8.37
N PHE A 137 -4.90 5.75 7.06
CA PHE A 137 -4.86 6.98 6.26
C PHE A 137 -6.19 7.75 6.31
N SER A 138 -7.32 7.07 6.26
CA SER A 138 -8.65 7.69 6.14
C SER A 138 -9.37 7.93 7.47
N ASP A 139 -8.84 7.45 8.60
CA ASP A 139 -9.51 7.55 9.91
C ASP A 139 -9.58 9.00 10.39
N THR A 140 -10.80 9.47 10.64
CA THR A 140 -11.08 10.82 11.16
C THR A 140 -11.48 10.83 12.62
N ARG A 141 -11.73 9.67 13.23
CA ARG A 141 -12.17 9.54 14.61
C ARG A 141 -10.97 9.47 15.56
N GLN A 142 -10.04 8.59 15.24
CA GLN A 142 -8.83 8.39 16.05
C GLN A 142 -7.80 9.52 15.83
N TYR A 143 -7.74 10.08 14.63
CA TYR A 143 -6.76 11.11 14.26
C TYR A 143 -7.45 12.36 13.69
N PRO A 144 -8.17 13.14 14.50
CA PRO A 144 -8.99 14.26 13.99
C PRO A 144 -8.18 15.39 13.36
N ALA A 145 -6.99 15.67 13.91
CA ALA A 145 -6.11 16.76 13.48
C ALA A 145 -4.85 16.30 12.75
N GLY A 146 -4.77 15.00 12.42
CA GLY A 146 -3.53 14.42 11.89
C GLY A 146 -3.25 14.82 10.46
N ALA A 147 -1.99 15.11 10.18
CA ALA A 147 -1.46 15.24 8.83
C ALA A 147 -1.54 13.91 8.05
N PHE A 148 -1.36 13.97 6.74
CA PHE A 148 -1.41 12.80 5.84
C PHE A 148 -2.75 12.05 5.86
N ARG A 149 -3.85 12.77 6.04
CA ARG A 149 -5.18 12.19 5.89
C ARG A 149 -5.53 12.08 4.41
N LEU A 150 -5.74 10.85 3.95
CA LEU A 150 -6.18 10.54 2.59
C LEU A 150 -7.45 9.69 2.66
N PHE A 151 -8.55 10.15 2.09
CA PHE A 151 -9.74 9.34 1.93
C PHE A 151 -9.51 8.22 0.92
N ARG A 152 -10.31 7.16 0.96
CA ARG A 152 -10.09 5.96 0.13
C ARG A 152 -10.04 6.25 -1.37
N ASP A 153 -10.88 7.17 -1.85
CA ASP A 153 -10.89 7.52 -3.26
C ASP A 153 -9.68 8.40 -3.64
N GLU A 154 -9.20 9.25 -2.72
CA GLU A 154 -7.94 9.98 -2.88
C GLU A 154 -6.73 9.00 -2.95
N GLN A 155 -6.70 7.99 -2.08
CA GLN A 155 -5.66 6.95 -2.12
C GLN A 155 -5.64 6.23 -3.47
N ARG A 156 -6.83 5.88 -4.00
CA ARG A 156 -6.95 5.25 -5.33
C ARG A 156 -6.50 6.17 -6.44
N ALA A 157 -6.96 7.42 -6.44
CA ALA A 157 -6.57 8.40 -7.44
C ALA A 157 -5.05 8.62 -7.46
N LEU A 158 -4.42 8.74 -6.28
CA LEU A 158 -2.97 8.81 -6.14
C LEU A 158 -2.29 7.54 -6.68
N GLY A 159 -2.82 6.36 -6.34
CA GLY A 159 -2.32 5.11 -6.89
C GLY A 159 -2.42 5.08 -8.42
N GLU A 160 -3.57 5.44 -8.99
CA GLU A 160 -3.84 5.40 -10.44
C GLU A 160 -2.89 6.29 -11.25
N ILE A 161 -2.64 7.51 -10.79
CA ILE A 161 -1.77 8.46 -11.52
C ILE A 161 -0.27 8.11 -11.43
N MET A 162 0.10 7.25 -10.48
CA MET A 162 1.46 6.70 -10.35
C MET A 162 1.74 5.55 -11.32
N LEU A 163 0.71 5.03 -12.02
CA LEU A 163 0.87 3.90 -12.91
C LEU A 163 1.31 4.33 -14.31
N GLU A 164 2.20 3.54 -14.89
CA GLU A 164 2.54 3.56 -16.30
C GLU A 164 2.58 2.14 -16.87
N PRO A 165 2.37 1.95 -18.19
CA PRO A 165 2.55 0.64 -18.81
C PRO A 165 3.97 0.12 -18.61
N ALA A 166 4.11 -1.15 -18.25
CA ALA A 166 5.41 -1.80 -18.21
C ALA A 166 5.86 -2.16 -19.63
N ASP A 167 7.15 -1.94 -19.93
CA ASP A 167 7.72 -2.21 -21.25
C ASP A 167 7.56 -3.68 -21.66
N GLY A 168 7.08 -3.88 -22.88
CA GLY A 168 7.04 -5.19 -23.55
C GLY A 168 5.89 -6.13 -23.19
N GLU A 169 4.97 -5.75 -22.31
CA GLU A 169 3.86 -6.62 -21.94
C GLU A 169 2.48 -5.92 -21.95
N LEU A 170 1.59 -6.44 -22.79
CA LEU A 170 0.19 -6.01 -22.83
C LEU A 170 -0.44 -6.21 -21.43
N ARG A 171 -1.03 -5.12 -20.88
CA ARG A 171 -1.78 -5.09 -19.61
C ARG A 171 -0.94 -5.21 -18.32
N ARG A 172 0.36 -4.95 -18.38
CA ARG A 172 1.16 -4.79 -17.16
C ARG A 172 1.37 -3.33 -16.82
N TYR A 173 1.41 -3.05 -15.52
CA TYR A 173 1.66 -1.74 -14.97
C TYR A 173 2.85 -1.78 -14.02
N GLN A 174 3.57 -0.67 -13.96
CA GLN A 174 4.58 -0.36 -12.97
C GLN A 174 4.35 1.04 -12.42
N CYS A 175 4.99 1.37 -11.30
CA CYS A 175 4.98 2.75 -10.82
C CYS A 175 6.01 3.59 -11.58
N ILE A 176 5.66 4.86 -11.84
CA ILE A 176 6.61 5.83 -12.39
C ILE A 176 7.80 6.01 -11.45
N GLY A 177 8.99 6.18 -12.03
CA GLY A 177 10.20 6.47 -11.26
C GLY A 177 10.21 7.88 -10.68
N TYR A 178 11.09 8.13 -9.69
CA TYR A 178 11.20 9.43 -9.01
C TYR A 178 11.43 10.60 -9.96
N ALA A 179 12.28 10.44 -11.00
CA ALA A 179 12.54 11.49 -11.98
C ALA A 179 11.28 11.89 -12.76
N THR A 180 10.51 10.90 -13.24
CA THR A 180 9.23 11.14 -13.92
C THR A 180 8.22 11.80 -12.98
N PHE A 181 8.18 11.34 -11.73
CA PHE A 181 7.31 11.90 -10.70
C PHE A 181 7.59 13.38 -10.47
N THR A 182 8.84 13.76 -10.23
CA THR A 182 9.23 15.16 -9.97
C THR A 182 8.92 16.05 -11.17
N THR A 183 9.24 15.59 -12.38
CA THR A 183 8.90 16.31 -13.62
C THR A 183 7.40 16.55 -13.74
N ARG A 184 6.56 15.53 -13.53
CA ARG A 184 5.10 15.68 -13.58
C ARG A 184 4.56 16.57 -12.46
N LEU A 185 5.13 16.47 -11.27
CA LEU A 185 4.72 17.30 -10.14
C LEU A 185 4.92 18.80 -10.41
N GLU A 186 5.95 19.15 -11.18
CA GLU A 186 6.30 20.54 -11.53
C GLU A 186 5.58 21.03 -12.79
N THR A 187 5.36 20.16 -13.78
CA THR A 187 4.90 20.57 -15.12
C THR A 187 3.45 20.22 -15.43
N ASP A 188 2.83 19.31 -14.69
CA ASP A 188 1.47 18.84 -14.91
C ASP A 188 0.54 19.20 -13.75
N ALA A 189 -0.26 20.25 -13.93
CA ALA A 189 -1.22 20.71 -12.94
C ALA A 189 -2.30 19.66 -12.63
N SER A 190 -2.64 18.78 -13.59
CA SER A 190 -3.62 17.72 -13.40
C SER A 190 -3.09 16.60 -12.50
N PHE A 191 -1.78 16.38 -12.53
CA PHE A 191 -1.06 15.47 -11.66
C PHE A 191 -0.82 16.09 -10.28
N SER A 192 -0.24 17.29 -10.24
CA SER A 192 0.21 17.94 -9.00
C SER A 192 -0.93 18.24 -8.03
N ARG A 193 -2.14 18.54 -8.53
CA ARG A 193 -3.31 18.83 -7.68
C ARG A 193 -3.63 17.72 -6.67
N TRP A 194 -3.37 16.46 -7.03
CA TRP A 194 -3.62 15.32 -6.15
C TRP A 194 -2.66 15.26 -4.98
N PHE A 195 -1.46 15.84 -5.13
CA PHE A 195 -0.44 15.89 -4.10
C PHE A 195 -0.45 17.18 -3.27
N GLN A 196 -1.28 18.18 -3.61
CA GLN A 196 -1.32 19.48 -2.92
C GLN A 196 -1.56 19.33 -1.42
N ARG A 197 -2.52 18.49 -1.03
CA ARG A 197 -2.82 18.25 0.39
C ARG A 197 -1.62 17.63 1.11
N LEU A 198 -1.05 16.56 0.57
CA LEU A 198 0.14 15.93 1.15
C LEU A 198 1.32 16.89 1.24
N SER A 199 1.48 17.77 0.23
CA SER A 199 2.52 18.79 0.21
C SER A 199 2.32 19.83 1.34
N SER A 200 1.06 20.26 1.55
CA SER A 200 0.71 21.13 2.68
C SER A 200 0.96 20.44 4.02
N ASP A 201 0.51 19.19 4.13
CA ASP A 201 0.70 18.38 5.35
C ASP A 201 2.19 18.19 5.68
N ALA A 202 3.04 17.94 4.66
CA ALA A 202 4.49 17.84 4.84
C ALA A 202 5.08 19.15 5.40
N GLY A 203 4.59 20.32 4.95
CA GLY A 203 4.96 21.62 5.52
C GLY A 203 4.55 21.77 6.98
N THR A 204 3.36 21.30 7.33
CA THR A 204 2.86 21.36 8.72
C THR A 204 3.69 20.46 9.66
N LEU A 205 4.21 19.33 9.15
CA LEU A 205 5.04 18.42 9.92
C LEU A 205 6.48 18.89 10.13
N ALA A 206 6.86 20.04 9.59
CA ALA A 206 8.12 20.70 9.96
C ALA A 206 8.10 21.25 11.40
N ASP A 207 6.90 21.58 11.91
CA ASP A 207 6.68 21.99 13.31
C ASP A 207 5.35 21.38 13.78
N PRO A 208 5.34 20.07 14.12
CA PRO A 208 4.12 19.35 14.36
C PRO A 208 3.50 19.70 15.71
N ALA A 209 2.23 20.11 15.72
CA ALA A 209 1.45 20.24 16.94
C ALA A 209 1.19 18.86 17.59
N PRO A 210 0.90 18.81 18.91
CA PRO A 210 0.59 17.56 19.60
C PRO A 210 -0.48 16.74 18.89
N GLY A 211 -0.21 15.43 18.68
CA GLY A 211 -1.12 14.48 18.02
C GLY A 211 -1.07 14.50 16.49
N GLN A 212 -0.32 15.40 15.85
CA GLN A 212 -0.23 15.40 14.38
C GLN A 212 0.59 14.24 13.82
N LEU A 213 1.53 13.69 14.61
CA LEU A 213 2.34 12.54 14.22
C LEU A 213 1.66 11.17 14.46
N ASP A 214 0.59 11.12 15.26
CA ASP A 214 -0.03 9.87 15.70
C ASP A 214 -0.48 8.99 14.53
N ARG A 215 -1.05 9.60 13.49
CA ARG A 215 -1.43 8.89 12.27
C ARG A 215 -0.22 8.28 11.57
N LEU A 216 0.87 9.03 11.42
CA LEU A 216 2.09 8.53 10.77
C LEU A 216 2.69 7.36 11.54
N ILE A 217 2.74 7.44 12.86
CA ILE A 217 3.21 6.36 13.73
C ILE A 217 2.36 5.10 13.52
N SER A 218 1.03 5.26 13.48
CA SER A 218 0.13 4.12 13.26
C SER A 218 0.22 3.54 11.84
N ILE A 219 0.47 4.39 10.82
CA ILE A 219 0.76 3.92 9.46
C ILE A 219 2.08 3.14 9.45
N GLN A 220 3.12 3.64 10.11
CA GLN A 220 4.41 2.98 10.21
C GLN A 220 4.29 1.59 10.85
N HIS A 221 3.50 1.44 11.92
CA HIS A 221 3.24 0.12 12.52
C HIS A 221 2.54 -0.83 11.55
N ALA A 222 1.52 -0.36 10.83
CA ALA A 222 0.80 -1.17 9.86
C ALA A 222 1.67 -1.53 8.62
N LEU A 223 2.60 -0.66 8.23
CA LEU A 223 3.61 -0.97 7.20
C LEU A 223 4.61 -2.02 7.69
N ALA A 224 5.05 -1.95 8.95
CA ALA A 224 5.89 -2.98 9.54
C ALA A 224 5.22 -4.36 9.49
N ASP A 225 3.91 -4.45 9.77
CA ASP A 225 3.15 -5.70 9.64
C ASP A 225 3.16 -6.24 8.20
N ILE A 226 3.02 -5.37 7.20
CA ILE A 226 3.11 -5.75 5.78
C ILE A 226 4.51 -6.27 5.43
N ILE A 227 5.55 -5.57 5.88
CA ILE A 227 6.94 -5.94 5.61
C ILE A 227 7.24 -7.30 6.24
N GLU A 228 6.87 -7.53 7.51
CA GLU A 228 7.03 -8.80 8.20
C GLU A 228 6.27 -9.95 7.50
N PHE A 229 5.08 -9.67 6.98
CA PHE A 229 4.30 -10.65 6.21
C PHE A 229 4.96 -10.99 4.86
N LEU A 230 5.47 -9.98 4.15
CA LEU A 230 6.10 -10.16 2.83
C LEU A 230 7.54 -10.71 2.95
N ASP A 231 8.27 -10.39 4.02
CA ASP A 231 9.64 -10.87 4.29
C ASP A 231 9.75 -11.51 5.69
N PRO A 232 9.09 -12.66 5.92
CA PRO A 232 9.02 -13.29 7.25
C PRO A 232 10.38 -13.75 7.78
N SER A 233 11.33 -13.99 6.91
CA SER A 233 12.70 -14.39 7.28
C SER A 233 13.64 -13.22 7.51
N GLY A 234 13.25 -11.99 7.17
CA GLY A 234 14.11 -10.80 7.26
C GLY A 234 15.34 -10.86 6.35
N LEU A 235 15.25 -11.60 5.24
CA LEU A 235 16.38 -11.74 4.30
C LEU A 235 16.62 -10.47 3.52
N ARG A 236 15.56 -9.73 3.19
CA ARG A 236 15.65 -8.49 2.45
C ARG A 236 15.85 -7.31 3.37
N PHE A 237 15.07 -7.27 4.44
CA PHE A 237 15.12 -6.23 5.47
C PHE A 237 15.26 -6.86 6.86
N PRO A 238 16.45 -6.83 7.45
CA PRO A 238 16.68 -7.31 8.81
C PRO A 238 15.73 -6.67 9.81
N ARG A 239 15.25 -7.45 10.77
CA ARG A 239 14.23 -6.99 11.75
C ARG A 239 14.70 -5.81 12.60
N GLU A 240 15.99 -5.64 12.79
CA GLU A 240 16.60 -4.48 13.46
C GLU A 240 16.29 -3.14 12.77
N HIS A 241 15.99 -3.17 11.44
CA HIS A 241 15.57 -1.98 10.67
C HIS A 241 14.05 -1.77 10.68
N LEU A 242 13.29 -2.66 11.33
CA LEU A 242 11.82 -2.58 11.44
C LEU A 242 11.36 -2.14 12.83
N THR A 243 12.14 -1.27 13.47
CA THR A 243 11.77 -0.70 14.78
C THR A 243 10.42 0.01 14.69
N ARG A 244 9.49 -0.38 15.56
CA ARG A 244 8.20 0.32 15.69
C ARG A 244 8.39 1.60 16.49
N LEU A 245 7.90 2.70 15.98
CA LEU A 245 7.94 3.99 16.65
C LEU A 245 7.15 3.94 17.97
N PRO A 246 7.65 4.54 19.05
CA PRO A 246 6.87 4.69 20.27
C PRO A 246 5.65 5.56 20.01
N PRO A 247 4.56 5.45 20.80
CA PRO A 247 3.44 6.38 20.73
C PRO A 247 3.93 7.83 20.90
N ALA A 248 3.33 8.80 20.19
CA ALA A 248 3.80 10.17 20.14
C ALA A 248 3.96 10.84 21.53
N GLY A 249 3.25 10.41 22.56
CA GLY A 249 3.41 10.87 23.95
C GLY A 249 4.62 10.29 24.69
N ALA A 250 5.32 9.29 24.12
CA ALA A 250 6.47 8.62 24.71
C ALA A 250 7.80 9.03 24.05
N ILE A 251 7.79 9.89 23.04
CA ILE A 251 9.00 10.44 22.45
C ILE A 251 9.58 11.46 23.45
N VAL A 252 10.38 10.93 24.37
CA VAL A 252 11.26 11.73 25.22
C VAL A 252 12.31 12.28 24.27
N THR A 253 12.38 13.60 24.12
CA THR A 253 13.52 14.28 23.51
C THR A 253 14.77 13.73 24.16
N LEU A 254 15.58 12.97 23.43
CA LEU A 254 16.93 12.66 23.87
C LEU A 254 17.63 14.01 24.01
N GLU A 255 17.84 14.46 25.24
CA GLU A 255 18.68 15.61 25.49
C GLU A 255 20.01 15.39 24.76
N PRO A 256 20.54 16.41 24.05
CA PRO A 256 21.85 16.28 23.42
C PRO A 256 22.83 15.87 24.52
N GLY A 257 23.45 14.71 24.31
CA GLY A 257 24.45 14.18 25.25
C GLY A 257 25.48 15.24 25.59
N PRO A 258 26.08 15.20 26.79
CA PRO A 258 27.02 16.23 27.24
C PRO A 258 28.08 16.46 26.16
N ALA A 259 28.26 17.75 25.79
CA ALA A 259 29.27 18.16 24.83
C ALA A 259 30.61 17.53 25.19
N ALA A 260 31.28 16.90 24.23
CA ALA A 260 32.62 16.36 24.43
C ALA A 260 33.52 17.44 25.03
N PRO A 261 34.37 17.09 26.01
CA PRO A 261 35.26 18.05 26.62
C PRO A 261 36.15 18.69 25.53
N ALA A 262 36.21 20.03 25.52
CA ALA A 262 37.06 20.79 24.62
C ALA A 262 38.51 20.29 24.77
N GLU A 263 39.16 19.92 23.66
CA GLU A 263 40.58 19.61 23.63
C GLU A 263 41.37 20.81 24.19
N PRO A 264 42.35 20.60 25.07
CA PRO A 264 43.18 21.67 25.59
C PRO A 264 43.96 22.33 24.43
N ALA A 265 43.86 23.64 24.33
CA ALA A 265 44.60 24.43 23.37
C ALA A 265 46.10 24.09 23.45
N ALA A 266 46.68 23.68 22.33
CA ALA A 266 48.11 23.43 22.19
C ALA A 266 48.86 24.74 22.48
N ASP A 267 49.72 24.66 23.50
CA ASP A 267 50.61 25.75 23.95
C ASP A 267 51.53 26.16 22.79
N ALA A 268 51.34 27.37 22.30
CA ALA A 268 52.20 27.97 21.30
C ALA A 268 53.55 28.32 21.94
N GLY A 269 54.50 27.44 21.83
CA GLY A 269 55.88 27.63 22.25
C GLY A 269 56.49 28.92 21.61
N THR A 270 56.93 29.81 22.46
CA THR A 270 57.65 31.01 22.12
C THR A 270 59.01 30.70 21.50
N PRO A 271 59.45 31.28 20.36
CA PRO A 271 60.81 31.12 19.87
C PRO A 271 61.74 32.09 20.58
N THR A 272 62.82 31.54 21.15
CA THR A 272 64.04 32.26 21.50
C THR A 272 64.99 32.36 20.31
#